data_0307d0d8969786174b4a9d78a9691e6d
#
_entry.id   0307d0d8969786174b4a9d78a9691e6d
#
_cell.length_a   1.000
_cell.length_b   1.000
_cell.length_c   1.000
_cell.angle_alpha   90.00
_cell.angle_beta   90.00
_cell.angle_gamma   90.00
#
_symmetry.space_group_name_H-M   'P 1'
#
loop_
_entity.id
_entity.type
_entity.pdbx_description
1 polymer ?
#
loop_
_entity_poly.entity_id
_entity_poly.type
_entity_poly.pdbx_seq_one_letter_code
_entity_poly.pdbx_strand_id
1 'polypeptide(L)'
;MTCARREIFGRVFLSVSCACFTENITIILFFVLLLCRKYGERCNFAAILKTMKTMWFVLFFVLPFVGLAYVLWHVWCLLPLSAGWRWAVVGVGLAAFLTLFLNFSRAIDGLPLNLASACYEVGNSSIFILLYLVIAFLLLDLGRFLHLVPRSWLYSNCIVSTVLFAVVALVFIAGNIHYNNKVRHTIQLTTDKHLGRPVKVVMMSDLHLGYHNRRKELARWVDMINAEHADLILIAGDMIDISMRPLIEENMASELRRLNAPVYACLGNHEYYSGEPQAQKFFADAGITLLRDSMACAGQLCVIGRDDRTNSRRRSVAELMRRADKSRYTILLDHQPYHLDRAERAGVDFQLSGHTHRGQLWPISWITDRIYECSYGPWQRGNTQYYVSSGLGIWGGKFRIGTCSEYVVATIKGRK
;
A
#
# COMPACT_ATOMS: atom_id res chain seq x y z
N MET A 1 36.00 -1.70 15.61
CA MET A 1 34.62 -2.10 15.42
C MET A 1 33.68 -0.95 14.94
N THR A 2 34.15 0.05 14.24
CA THR A 2 33.39 1.27 13.90
C THR A 2 33.26 1.55 12.39
N CYS A 3 33.88 0.78 11.53
CA CYS A 3 33.80 1.01 10.07
C CYS A 3 32.70 0.16 9.38
N ALA A 4 32.45 -1.05 9.85
CA ALA A 4 31.47 -1.96 9.23
C ALA A 4 30.00 -1.55 9.44
N ARG A 5 29.68 -0.78 10.50
CA ARG A 5 28.31 -0.29 10.74
C ARG A 5 27.90 0.86 9.81
N ARG A 6 28.83 1.67 9.31
CA ARG A 6 28.54 2.75 8.37
C ARG A 6 28.24 2.28 6.95
N GLU A 7 28.87 1.18 6.52
CA GLU A 7 28.61 0.62 5.19
C GLU A 7 27.24 -0.11 5.11
N ILE A 8 26.85 -0.77 6.19
CA ILE A 8 25.53 -1.47 6.26
C ILE A 8 24.39 -0.45 6.24
N PHE A 9 24.51 0.67 6.96
CA PHE A 9 23.51 1.73 7.00
C PHE A 9 23.34 2.42 5.64
N GLY A 10 24.44 2.66 4.93
CA GLY A 10 24.42 3.25 3.58
C GLY A 10 23.84 2.29 2.52
N ARG A 11 24.09 0.98 2.62
CA ARG A 11 23.59 -0.02 1.66
C ARG A 11 22.11 -0.34 1.85
N VAL A 12 21.61 -0.40 3.08
CA VAL A 12 20.19 -0.61 3.35
C VAL A 12 19.36 0.60 2.92
N PHE A 13 19.83 1.81 3.20
CA PHE A 13 19.15 3.05 2.77
C PHE A 13 19.14 3.22 1.25
N LEU A 14 20.22 2.82 0.58
CA LEU A 14 20.31 2.84 -0.89
C LEU A 14 19.51 1.72 -1.56
N SER A 15 19.35 0.55 -0.94
CA SER A 15 18.59 -0.57 -1.54
C SER A 15 17.09 -0.35 -1.46
N VAL A 16 16.56 0.16 -0.34
CA VAL A 16 15.14 0.51 -0.20
C VAL A 16 14.75 1.67 -1.12
N SER A 17 15.64 2.67 -1.29
CA SER A 17 15.43 3.75 -2.24
C SER A 17 15.48 3.28 -3.69
N CYS A 18 16.36 2.32 -4.04
CA CYS A 18 16.58 1.93 -5.43
C CYS A 18 15.43 1.11 -6.04
N ALA A 19 14.75 0.26 -5.27
CA ALA A 19 13.67 -0.58 -5.80
C ALA A 19 12.41 0.25 -6.15
N CYS A 20 12.01 1.21 -5.31
CA CYS A 20 10.98 2.20 -5.68
C CYS A 20 11.43 3.16 -6.79
N PHE A 21 12.75 3.29 -6.99
CA PHE A 21 13.35 4.28 -7.86
C PHE A 21 13.23 3.96 -9.35
N THR A 22 13.29 2.69 -9.73
CA THR A 22 13.36 2.30 -11.15
C THR A 22 12.02 2.33 -11.86
N GLU A 23 10.91 2.29 -11.17
CA GLU A 23 9.59 2.07 -11.76
C GLU A 23 8.83 3.34 -12.13
N ASN A 24 9.04 4.41 -11.38
CA ASN A 24 8.48 5.72 -11.70
C ASN A 24 9.29 6.48 -12.79
N ILE A 25 10.38 5.89 -13.27
CA ILE A 25 11.23 6.44 -14.34
C ILE A 25 10.43 6.71 -15.61
N THR A 26 9.50 5.86 -15.97
CA THR A 26 8.76 5.97 -17.23
C THR A 26 7.81 7.16 -17.25
N ILE A 27 7.16 7.48 -16.15
CA ILE A 27 6.20 8.60 -16.06
C ILE A 27 6.96 9.93 -16.04
N ILE A 28 8.06 9.96 -15.34
CA ILE A 28 8.91 11.16 -15.25
C ILE A 28 9.66 11.36 -16.55
N LEU A 29 10.13 10.29 -17.23
CA LEU A 29 10.64 10.37 -18.58
C LEU A 29 9.60 10.97 -19.55
N PHE A 30 8.34 10.61 -19.41
CA PHE A 30 7.26 11.19 -20.20
C PHE A 30 7.08 12.70 -19.91
N PHE A 31 7.10 13.12 -18.65
CA PHE A 31 7.05 14.54 -18.28
C PHE A 31 8.32 15.29 -18.69
N VAL A 32 9.50 14.69 -18.52
CA VAL A 32 10.77 15.28 -18.95
C VAL A 32 10.87 15.34 -20.47
N LEU A 33 10.38 14.32 -21.19
CA LEU A 33 10.29 14.33 -22.66
C LEU A 33 9.29 15.39 -23.16
N LEU A 34 8.19 15.62 -22.47
CA LEU A 34 7.28 16.73 -22.74
C LEU A 34 7.95 18.10 -22.53
N LEU A 35 8.74 18.24 -21.48
CA LEU A 35 9.52 19.45 -21.21
C LEU A 35 10.65 19.62 -22.22
N CYS A 36 11.39 18.56 -22.56
CA CYS A 36 12.47 18.59 -23.56
C CYS A 36 11.94 18.86 -24.99
N ARG A 37 10.74 18.37 -25.32
CA ARG A 37 10.09 18.68 -26.62
C ARG A 37 9.76 20.18 -26.73
N LYS A 38 9.60 20.87 -25.61
CA LYS A 38 9.35 22.31 -25.56
C LYS A 38 10.63 23.16 -25.65
N TYR A 39 11.80 22.62 -25.30
CA TYR A 39 13.05 23.36 -25.18
C TYR A 39 14.19 22.93 -26.14
N GLY A 40 13.97 21.96 -27.04
CA GLY A 40 14.81 21.71 -28.22
C GLY A 40 16.27 21.28 -27.98
N GLU A 41 16.67 20.96 -26.74
CA GLU A 41 18.04 20.56 -26.43
C GLU A 41 18.25 19.05 -26.38
N ARG A 42 19.44 18.57 -26.79
CA ARG A 42 19.85 17.17 -26.67
C ARG A 42 19.93 16.79 -25.20
N CYS A 43 18.90 16.12 -24.67
CA CYS A 43 18.87 15.71 -23.28
C CYS A 43 19.96 14.70 -22.94
N ASN A 44 20.87 15.08 -22.06
CA ASN A 44 21.87 14.17 -21.50
C ASN A 44 21.20 13.24 -20.47
N PHE A 45 21.19 11.93 -20.72
CA PHE A 45 20.56 10.91 -19.87
C PHE A 45 21.06 10.95 -18.42
N ALA A 46 22.35 11.26 -18.20
CA ALA A 46 22.91 11.41 -16.86
C ALA A 46 22.34 12.64 -16.11
N ALA A 47 22.06 13.74 -16.83
CA ALA A 47 21.41 14.93 -16.26
C ALA A 47 19.95 14.63 -15.89
N ILE A 48 19.23 13.87 -16.71
CA ILE A 48 17.86 13.42 -16.44
C ILE A 48 17.84 12.56 -15.18
N LEU A 49 18.70 11.54 -15.07
CA LEU A 49 18.82 10.69 -13.88
C LEU A 49 19.16 11.47 -12.61
N LYS A 50 20.07 12.45 -12.72
CA LYS A 50 20.43 13.33 -11.59
C LYS A 50 19.24 14.19 -11.16
N THR A 51 18.53 14.78 -12.11
CA THR A 51 17.32 15.59 -11.85
C THR A 51 16.22 14.75 -11.21
N MET A 52 16.02 13.52 -11.65
CA MET A 52 15.06 12.59 -11.09
C MET A 52 15.41 12.22 -9.64
N LYS A 53 16.67 11.87 -9.35
CA LYS A 53 17.11 11.58 -7.97
C LYS A 53 16.88 12.78 -7.05
N THR A 54 17.19 13.97 -7.52
CA THR A 54 16.97 15.22 -6.77
C THR A 54 15.48 15.47 -6.55
N MET A 55 14.63 15.25 -7.56
CA MET A 55 13.20 15.45 -7.45
C MET A 55 12.56 14.49 -6.44
N TRP A 56 12.94 13.20 -6.43
CA TRP A 56 12.49 12.24 -5.43
C TRP A 56 12.96 12.60 -4.03
N PHE A 57 14.20 13.03 -3.88
CA PHE A 57 14.71 13.51 -2.61
C PHE A 57 13.89 14.71 -2.10
N VAL A 58 13.59 15.69 -2.96
CA VAL A 58 12.75 16.84 -2.60
C VAL A 58 11.33 16.38 -2.21
N LEU A 59 10.73 15.52 -3.00
CA LEU A 59 9.36 15.06 -2.78
C LEU A 59 9.19 14.31 -1.44
N PHE A 60 10.12 13.39 -1.14
CA PHE A 60 9.97 12.51 0.03
C PHE A 60 10.67 13.05 1.28
N PHE A 61 11.72 13.83 1.15
CA PHE A 61 12.48 14.31 2.31
C PHE A 61 12.31 15.80 2.59
N VAL A 62 12.21 16.66 1.58
CA VAL A 62 12.12 18.10 1.80
C VAL A 62 10.66 18.55 1.97
N LEU A 63 9.78 18.09 1.08
CA LEU A 63 8.41 18.57 1.05
C LEU A 63 7.61 18.27 2.35
N PRO A 64 7.75 17.09 3.00
CA PRO A 64 7.09 16.85 4.30
C PRO A 64 7.56 17.80 5.40
N PHE A 65 8.86 18.15 5.45
CA PHE A 65 9.38 19.12 6.43
C PHE A 65 8.91 20.56 6.15
N VAL A 66 8.85 20.95 4.88
CA VAL A 66 8.30 22.26 4.49
C VAL A 66 6.80 22.31 4.86
N GLY A 67 6.05 21.24 4.57
CA GLY A 67 4.66 21.13 4.95
C GLY A 67 4.46 21.18 6.47
N LEU A 68 5.33 20.49 7.23
CA LEU A 68 5.30 20.52 8.70
C LEU A 68 5.56 21.94 9.21
N ALA A 69 6.61 22.62 8.76
CA ALA A 69 6.92 23.98 9.18
C ALA A 69 5.78 24.95 8.85
N TYR A 70 5.19 24.82 7.65
CA TYR A 70 4.03 25.60 7.22
C TYR A 70 2.82 25.38 8.13
N VAL A 71 2.48 24.14 8.42
CA VAL A 71 1.34 23.80 9.30
C VAL A 71 1.59 24.28 10.72
N LEU A 72 2.78 24.01 11.28
CA LEU A 72 3.09 24.40 12.66
C LEU A 72 3.07 25.92 12.83
N TRP A 73 3.51 26.68 11.81
CA TRP A 73 3.41 28.14 11.81
C TRP A 73 1.93 28.63 11.79
N HIS A 74 1.09 28.05 10.93
CA HIS A 74 -0.35 28.38 10.90
C HIS A 74 -1.05 28.00 12.19
N VAL A 75 -0.75 26.83 12.77
CA VAL A 75 -1.28 26.38 14.06
C VAL A 75 -0.90 27.37 15.16
N TRP A 76 0.38 27.79 15.19
CA TRP A 76 0.85 28.81 16.13
C TRP A 76 0.06 30.11 16.02
N CYS A 77 -0.15 30.61 14.81
CA CYS A 77 -0.86 31.87 14.59
C CYS A 77 -2.35 31.77 14.91
N LEU A 78 -2.97 30.65 14.54
CA LEU A 78 -4.43 30.46 14.58
C LEU A 78 -4.94 30.24 16.01
N LEU A 79 -4.17 29.51 16.86
CA LEU A 79 -4.64 29.08 18.18
C LEU A 79 -4.83 30.27 19.14
N PRO A 80 -6.02 30.43 19.77
CA PRO A 80 -6.30 31.48 20.77
C PRO A 80 -5.81 31.04 22.16
N LEU A 81 -4.55 30.62 22.26
CA LEU A 81 -3.94 30.09 23.47
C LEU A 81 -2.78 30.99 23.90
N SER A 82 -2.36 30.88 25.18
CA SER A 82 -1.11 31.51 25.66
C SER A 82 0.10 30.91 24.96
N ALA A 83 1.21 31.63 24.88
CA ALA A 83 2.44 31.21 24.24
C ALA A 83 2.93 29.81 24.68
N GLY A 84 2.88 29.53 25.99
CA GLY A 84 3.27 28.24 26.54
C GLY A 84 2.45 27.07 25.99
N TRP A 85 1.13 27.22 25.92
CA TRP A 85 0.25 26.20 25.34
C TRP A 85 0.43 26.06 23.84
N ARG A 86 0.69 27.14 23.10
CA ARG A 86 1.02 27.06 21.65
C ARG A 86 2.30 26.25 21.44
N TRP A 87 3.35 26.48 22.25
CA TRP A 87 4.58 25.68 22.20
C TRP A 87 4.34 24.22 22.53
N ALA A 88 3.47 23.90 23.49
CA ALA A 88 3.10 22.52 23.78
C ALA A 88 2.44 21.83 22.58
N VAL A 89 1.46 22.48 21.94
CA VAL A 89 0.79 21.92 20.74
C VAL A 89 1.77 21.73 19.58
N VAL A 90 2.60 22.73 19.28
CA VAL A 90 3.64 22.65 18.24
C VAL A 90 4.64 21.53 18.55
N GLY A 91 5.08 21.41 19.81
CA GLY A 91 5.99 20.37 20.26
C GLY A 91 5.40 18.96 20.12
N VAL A 92 4.12 18.77 20.47
CA VAL A 92 3.42 17.49 20.26
C VAL A 92 3.31 17.14 18.77
N GLY A 93 2.95 18.11 17.90
CA GLY A 93 2.89 17.89 16.45
C GLY A 93 4.25 17.52 15.86
N LEU A 94 5.31 18.21 16.27
CA LEU A 94 6.69 17.89 15.87
C LEU A 94 7.10 16.49 16.37
N ALA A 95 6.85 16.17 17.64
CA ALA A 95 7.19 14.88 18.21
C ALA A 95 6.45 13.74 17.49
N ALA A 96 5.15 13.90 17.22
CA ALA A 96 4.35 12.92 16.46
C ALA A 96 4.94 12.68 15.05
N PHE A 97 5.33 13.74 14.36
CA PHE A 97 5.97 13.60 13.05
C PHE A 97 7.35 12.92 13.14
N LEU A 98 8.15 13.23 14.15
CA LEU A 98 9.47 12.62 14.32
C LEU A 98 9.42 11.12 14.63
N THR A 99 8.33 10.61 15.25
CA THR A 99 8.17 9.16 15.45
C THR A 99 8.14 8.37 14.15
N LEU A 100 7.79 9.00 13.01
CA LEU A 100 7.87 8.38 11.69
C LEU A 100 9.28 7.89 11.35
N PHE A 101 10.32 8.62 11.75
CA PHE A 101 11.71 8.26 11.49
C PHE A 101 12.19 7.10 12.36
N LEU A 102 11.59 6.90 13.55
CA LEU A 102 11.84 5.71 14.36
C LEU A 102 11.33 4.44 13.64
N ASN A 103 10.21 4.54 12.92
CA ASN A 103 9.65 3.45 12.14
C ASN A 103 10.59 3.05 10.98
N PHE A 104 11.08 4.02 10.22
CA PHE A 104 12.00 3.77 9.10
C PHE A 104 13.36 3.25 9.56
N SER A 105 13.86 3.68 10.71
CA SER A 105 15.13 3.21 11.25
C SER A 105 15.05 1.85 11.93
N ARG A 106 13.85 1.27 12.08
CA ARG A 106 13.55 0.08 12.91
C ARG A 106 13.93 0.24 14.39
N ALA A 107 14.15 1.47 14.86
CA ALA A 107 14.46 1.72 16.27
C ALA A 107 13.31 1.28 17.20
N ILE A 108 12.07 1.24 16.69
CA ILE A 108 10.92 0.71 17.40
C ILE A 108 11.03 -0.78 17.73
N ASP A 109 11.86 -1.56 17.01
CA ASP A 109 12.05 -2.99 17.29
C ASP A 109 12.73 -3.23 18.67
N GLY A 110 13.37 -2.23 19.24
CA GLY A 110 13.94 -2.27 20.61
C GLY A 110 12.96 -1.91 21.73
N LEU A 111 11.74 -1.43 21.39
CA LEU A 111 10.75 -1.00 22.39
C LEU A 111 9.81 -2.18 22.77
N PRO A 112 9.15 -2.13 23.95
CA PRO A 112 8.04 -3.04 24.25
C PRO A 112 6.98 -3.00 23.13
N LEU A 113 6.41 -4.16 22.75
CA LEU A 113 5.58 -4.30 21.54
C LEU A 113 4.42 -3.28 21.48
N ASN A 114 3.73 -3.03 22.60
CA ASN A 114 2.63 -2.06 22.65
C ASN A 114 3.10 -0.61 22.41
N LEU A 115 4.27 -0.26 22.95
CA LEU A 115 4.86 1.06 22.73
C LEU A 115 5.35 1.21 21.28
N ALA A 116 5.97 0.17 20.75
CA ALA A 116 6.35 0.12 19.34
C ALA A 116 5.15 0.30 18.40
N SER A 117 4.03 -0.39 18.69
CA SER A 117 2.77 -0.24 17.95
C SER A 117 2.23 1.19 18.05
N ALA A 118 2.22 1.78 19.24
CA ALA A 118 1.77 3.17 19.43
C ALA A 118 2.66 4.17 18.66
N CYS A 119 3.99 4.02 18.73
CA CYS A 119 4.92 4.85 17.95
C CYS A 119 4.69 4.67 16.43
N TYR A 120 4.48 3.43 15.99
CA TYR A 120 4.19 3.13 14.58
C TYR A 120 2.90 3.84 14.12
N GLU A 121 1.81 3.70 14.87
CA GLU A 121 0.52 4.30 14.53
C GLU A 121 0.55 5.83 14.58
N VAL A 122 1.19 6.43 15.60
CA VAL A 122 1.32 7.89 15.71
C VAL A 122 2.15 8.46 14.57
N GLY A 123 3.34 7.89 14.28
CA GLY A 123 4.23 8.37 13.23
C GLY A 123 3.58 8.30 11.86
N ASN A 124 3.01 7.15 11.51
CA ASN A 124 2.37 6.97 10.20
C ASN A 124 1.06 7.77 10.07
N SER A 125 0.30 7.94 11.15
CA SER A 125 -0.90 8.78 11.13
C SER A 125 -0.56 10.26 10.96
N SER A 126 0.56 10.72 11.54
CA SER A 126 0.97 12.11 11.52
C SER A 126 1.19 12.66 10.11
N ILE A 127 1.77 11.86 9.20
CA ILE A 127 2.02 12.29 7.81
C ILE A 127 0.72 12.47 7.03
N PHE A 128 -0.29 11.63 7.28
CA PHE A 128 -1.61 11.76 6.65
C PHE A 128 -2.39 12.96 7.20
N ILE A 129 -2.36 13.15 8.52
CA ILE A 129 -2.97 14.33 9.15
C ILE A 129 -2.29 15.60 8.65
N LEU A 130 -0.95 15.60 8.55
CA LEU A 130 -0.19 16.70 8.00
C LEU A 130 -0.64 17.06 6.59
N LEU A 131 -0.84 16.08 5.71
CA LEU A 131 -1.33 16.32 4.34
C LEU A 131 -2.66 17.07 4.35
N TYR A 132 -3.62 16.66 5.18
CA TYR A 132 -4.94 17.30 5.24
C TYR A 132 -4.88 18.68 5.89
N LEU A 133 -4.02 18.89 6.87
CA LEU A 133 -3.78 20.22 7.44
C LEU A 133 -3.12 21.16 6.42
N VAL A 134 -2.16 20.68 5.63
CA VAL A 134 -1.57 21.45 4.52
C VAL A 134 -2.67 21.86 3.53
N ILE A 135 -3.52 20.93 3.09
CA ILE A 135 -4.63 21.22 2.17
C ILE A 135 -5.57 22.26 2.78
N ALA A 136 -5.96 22.09 4.05
CA ALA A 136 -6.89 22.99 4.73
C ALA A 136 -6.33 24.42 4.87
N PHE A 137 -5.07 24.56 5.27
CA PHE A 137 -4.43 25.87 5.37
C PHE A 137 -4.17 26.50 4.00
N LEU A 138 -3.81 25.74 2.98
CA LEU A 138 -3.67 26.24 1.61
C LEU A 138 -5.04 26.77 1.08
N LEU A 139 -6.14 26.10 1.39
CA LEU A 139 -7.48 26.60 1.01
C LEU A 139 -7.85 27.88 1.75
N LEU A 140 -7.49 28.03 3.03
CA LEU A 140 -7.67 29.26 3.79
C LEU A 140 -6.81 30.40 3.22
N ASP A 141 -5.55 30.13 2.88
CA ASP A 141 -4.65 31.12 2.30
C ASP A 141 -5.09 31.54 0.88
N LEU A 142 -5.56 30.57 0.07
CA LEU A 142 -6.15 30.88 -1.23
C LEU A 142 -7.42 31.72 -1.09
N GLY A 143 -8.30 31.36 -0.14
CA GLY A 143 -9.48 32.16 0.16
C GLY A 143 -9.14 33.58 0.60
N ARG A 144 -8.07 33.73 1.36
CA ARG A 144 -7.54 35.06 1.74
C ARG A 144 -6.97 35.81 0.54
N PHE A 145 -6.20 35.18 -0.32
CA PHE A 145 -5.67 35.75 -1.54
C PHE A 145 -6.78 36.27 -2.45
N LEU A 146 -7.89 35.52 -2.53
CA LEU A 146 -9.09 35.90 -3.28
C LEU A 146 -10.01 36.88 -2.52
N HIS A 147 -9.61 37.42 -1.38
CA HIS A 147 -10.38 38.30 -0.51
C HIS A 147 -11.69 37.71 0.03
N LEU A 148 -11.88 36.38 -0.02
CA LEU A 148 -13.04 35.66 0.51
C LEU A 148 -12.92 35.38 2.02
N VAL A 149 -11.68 35.29 2.55
CA VAL A 149 -11.38 35.00 3.94
C VAL A 149 -10.74 36.22 4.60
N PRO A 150 -11.34 36.78 5.69
CA PRO A 150 -10.75 37.90 6.44
C PRO A 150 -9.45 37.50 7.13
N ARG A 151 -8.51 38.44 7.25
CA ARG A 151 -7.24 38.19 7.95
C ARG A 151 -7.43 37.73 9.41
N SER A 152 -8.44 38.26 10.07
CA SER A 152 -8.80 37.93 11.46
C SER A 152 -9.13 36.44 11.68
N TRP A 153 -9.49 35.70 10.61
CA TRP A 153 -9.77 34.27 10.70
C TRP A 153 -8.50 33.44 10.91
N LEU A 154 -7.35 33.94 10.49
CA LEU A 154 -6.07 33.21 10.55
C LEU A 154 -5.25 33.51 11.83
N TYR A 155 -5.73 34.40 12.71
CA TYR A 155 -4.99 34.82 13.88
C TYR A 155 -5.85 34.75 15.16
N SER A 156 -5.39 33.97 16.15
CA SER A 156 -6.00 33.82 17.50
C SER A 156 -7.54 33.73 17.45
N ASN A 157 -8.05 32.89 16.52
CA ASN A 157 -9.49 32.78 16.29
C ASN A 157 -10.01 31.44 16.83
N CYS A 158 -10.82 31.51 17.90
CA CYS A 158 -11.37 30.33 18.56
C CYS A 158 -12.32 29.54 17.63
N ILE A 159 -13.21 30.23 16.93
CA ILE A 159 -14.21 29.56 16.07
C ILE A 159 -13.52 28.84 14.93
N VAL A 160 -12.66 29.52 14.17
CA VAL A 160 -11.98 28.95 13.02
C VAL A 160 -11.06 27.81 13.44
N SER A 161 -10.30 27.94 14.53
CA SER A 161 -9.46 26.85 15.03
C SER A 161 -10.29 25.63 15.43
N THR A 162 -11.39 25.84 16.17
CA THR A 162 -12.27 24.74 16.59
C THR A 162 -12.90 24.04 15.39
N VAL A 163 -13.45 24.80 14.44
CA VAL A 163 -14.10 24.23 13.24
C VAL A 163 -13.06 23.47 12.39
N LEU A 164 -11.91 24.07 12.12
CA LEU A 164 -10.87 23.45 11.31
C LEU A 164 -10.40 22.12 11.89
N PHE A 165 -10.02 22.10 13.17
CA PHE A 165 -9.54 20.87 13.80
C PHE A 165 -10.64 19.85 14.00
N ALA A 166 -11.88 20.28 14.29
CA ALA A 166 -13.04 19.39 14.36
C ALA A 166 -13.32 18.73 13.00
N VAL A 167 -13.30 19.47 11.90
CA VAL A 167 -13.49 18.93 10.55
C VAL A 167 -12.39 17.92 10.22
N VAL A 168 -11.13 18.27 10.44
CA VAL A 168 -10.01 17.34 10.19
C VAL A 168 -10.15 16.08 11.06
N ALA A 169 -10.46 16.23 12.34
CA ALA A 169 -10.67 15.08 13.24
C ALA A 169 -11.82 14.20 12.76
N LEU A 170 -12.96 14.77 12.36
CA LEU A 170 -14.12 14.03 11.85
C LEU A 170 -13.77 13.27 10.56
N VAL A 171 -13.01 13.86 9.65
CA VAL A 171 -12.54 13.19 8.42
C VAL A 171 -11.69 11.96 8.77
N PHE A 172 -10.77 12.07 9.73
CA PHE A 172 -9.91 10.94 10.13
C PHE A 172 -10.67 9.90 10.96
N ILE A 173 -11.62 10.29 11.79
CA ILE A 173 -12.52 9.35 12.49
C ILE A 173 -13.35 8.58 11.46
N ALA A 174 -13.96 9.25 10.51
CA ALA A 174 -14.72 8.60 9.43
C ALA A 174 -13.81 7.70 8.59
N GLY A 175 -12.58 8.15 8.26
CA GLY A 175 -11.59 7.36 7.56
C GLY A 175 -11.16 6.09 8.31
N ASN A 176 -11.06 6.15 9.63
CA ASN A 176 -10.77 5.00 10.48
C ASN A 176 -11.97 4.02 10.54
N ILE A 177 -13.19 4.54 10.65
CA ILE A 177 -14.40 3.71 10.57
C ILE A 177 -14.46 3.00 9.23
N HIS A 178 -14.20 3.69 8.11
CA HIS A 178 -14.14 3.12 6.76
C HIS A 178 -13.06 2.04 6.64
N TYR A 179 -11.86 2.25 7.21
CA TYR A 179 -10.82 1.23 7.27
C TYR A 179 -11.30 -0.04 7.99
N ASN A 180 -11.95 0.11 9.13
CA ASN A 180 -12.41 -1.03 9.92
C ASN A 180 -13.59 -1.79 9.28
N ASN A 181 -14.38 -1.12 8.46
CA ASN A 181 -15.50 -1.72 7.73
C ASN A 181 -15.01 -2.34 6.41
N LYS A 182 -14.73 -3.66 6.43
CA LYS A 182 -14.23 -4.38 5.25
C LYS A 182 -15.36 -4.63 4.25
N VAL A 183 -15.18 -4.12 3.04
CA VAL A 183 -16.19 -4.25 1.99
C VAL A 183 -16.04 -5.60 1.28
N ARG A 184 -17.14 -6.33 1.18
CA ARG A 184 -17.23 -7.58 0.45
C ARG A 184 -17.64 -7.32 -1.00
N HIS A 185 -16.77 -7.59 -1.95
CA HIS A 185 -17.09 -7.52 -3.38
C HIS A 185 -17.38 -8.91 -3.96
N THR A 186 -18.41 -9.01 -4.79
CA THR A 186 -18.73 -10.26 -5.48
C THR A 186 -18.52 -10.09 -6.97
N ILE A 187 -17.76 -11.02 -7.58
CA ILE A 187 -17.52 -11.05 -9.01
C ILE A 187 -17.88 -12.43 -9.60
N GLN A 188 -18.29 -12.43 -10.86
CA GLN A 188 -18.54 -13.65 -11.63
C GLN A 188 -17.45 -13.75 -12.72
N LEU A 189 -16.70 -14.84 -12.69
CA LEU A 189 -15.69 -15.16 -13.70
C LEU A 189 -16.20 -16.29 -14.57
N THR A 190 -16.28 -16.08 -15.88
CA THR A 190 -16.78 -17.07 -16.82
C THR A 190 -15.66 -17.56 -17.74
N THR A 191 -15.67 -18.84 -18.07
CA THR A 191 -14.68 -19.47 -18.92
C THR A 191 -15.32 -20.49 -19.87
N ASP A 192 -14.73 -20.69 -21.04
CA ASP A 192 -15.09 -21.76 -21.97
C ASP A 192 -14.41 -23.10 -21.59
N LYS A 193 -13.50 -23.09 -20.61
CA LYS A 193 -12.83 -24.28 -20.10
C LYS A 193 -13.77 -25.11 -19.23
N HIS A 194 -13.61 -26.43 -19.30
CA HIS A 194 -14.46 -27.33 -18.53
C HIS A 194 -14.19 -27.19 -17.02
N LEU A 195 -15.22 -26.83 -16.29
CA LEU A 195 -15.25 -26.84 -14.83
C LEU A 195 -16.39 -27.77 -14.40
N GLY A 196 -16.09 -28.86 -13.72
CA GLY A 196 -17.12 -29.83 -13.28
C GLY A 196 -18.23 -29.21 -12.42
N ARG A 197 -17.91 -28.14 -11.68
CA ARG A 197 -18.84 -27.32 -10.89
C ARG A 197 -18.33 -25.90 -10.76
N PRO A 198 -19.17 -24.93 -10.43
CA PRO A 198 -18.70 -23.61 -10.04
C PRO A 198 -17.76 -23.70 -8.84
N VAL A 199 -16.69 -22.88 -8.86
CA VAL A 199 -15.68 -22.81 -7.79
C VAL A 199 -15.76 -21.45 -7.13
N LYS A 200 -15.95 -21.44 -5.81
CA LYS A 200 -15.98 -20.22 -5.00
C LYS A 200 -14.57 -19.91 -4.48
N VAL A 201 -14.05 -18.77 -4.83
CA VAL A 201 -12.70 -18.33 -4.46
C VAL A 201 -12.78 -17.04 -3.66
N VAL A 202 -12.17 -17.01 -2.49
CA VAL A 202 -11.94 -15.76 -1.76
C VAL A 202 -10.56 -15.22 -2.12
N MET A 203 -10.52 -13.95 -2.49
CA MET A 203 -9.31 -13.26 -2.93
C MET A 203 -9.06 -12.04 -2.04
N MET A 204 -7.83 -11.88 -1.61
CA MET A 204 -7.37 -10.73 -0.83
C MET A 204 -5.93 -10.39 -1.16
N SER A 205 -5.50 -9.19 -0.75
CA SER A 205 -4.12 -8.72 -0.85
C SER A 205 -3.84 -7.74 0.29
N ASP A 206 -2.59 -7.37 0.45
CA ASP A 206 -2.18 -6.23 1.27
C ASP A 206 -2.74 -6.29 2.70
N LEU A 207 -2.51 -7.39 3.39
CA LEU A 207 -2.93 -7.55 4.78
C LEU A 207 -2.09 -6.67 5.71
N HIS A 208 -0.81 -6.46 5.37
CA HIS A 208 0.15 -5.67 6.14
C HIS A 208 0.12 -6.00 7.63
N LEU A 209 0.25 -7.30 7.94
CA LEU A 209 0.36 -7.75 9.32
C LEU A 209 1.64 -7.21 9.95
N GLY A 210 1.53 -6.63 11.13
CA GLY A 210 2.66 -5.95 11.74
C GLY A 210 2.28 -5.21 13.00
N TYR A 211 2.95 -4.08 13.26
CA TYR A 211 2.74 -3.27 14.45
C TYR A 211 1.33 -2.70 14.58
N HIS A 212 0.65 -2.42 13.48
CA HIS A 212 -0.70 -1.87 13.47
C HIS A 212 -1.77 -2.94 13.21
N ASN A 213 -1.59 -3.83 12.23
CA ASN A 213 -2.52 -4.94 11.97
C ASN A 213 -2.07 -6.18 12.76
N ARG A 214 -2.52 -6.27 14.01
CA ARG A 214 -2.08 -7.26 14.99
C ARG A 214 -2.98 -8.50 15.00
N ARG A 215 -2.60 -9.50 15.79
CA ARG A 215 -3.30 -10.78 15.91
C ARG A 215 -4.81 -10.66 16.11
N LYS A 216 -5.27 -9.71 16.95
CA LYS A 216 -6.70 -9.52 17.20
C LYS A 216 -7.48 -9.10 15.94
N GLU A 217 -6.88 -8.30 15.09
CA GLU A 217 -7.48 -7.90 13.82
C GLU A 217 -7.46 -9.05 12.82
N LEU A 218 -6.34 -9.75 12.74
CA LEU A 218 -6.19 -10.94 11.91
C LEU A 218 -7.22 -12.02 12.27
N ALA A 219 -7.45 -12.29 13.56
CA ALA A 219 -8.45 -13.26 14.00
C ALA A 219 -9.84 -12.93 13.46
N ARG A 220 -10.25 -11.66 13.53
CA ARG A 220 -11.53 -11.20 12.97
C ARG A 220 -11.59 -11.37 11.44
N TRP A 221 -10.47 -11.13 10.75
CA TRP A 221 -10.43 -11.32 9.30
C TRP A 221 -10.50 -12.80 8.92
N VAL A 222 -9.83 -13.67 9.66
CA VAL A 222 -9.92 -15.13 9.46
C VAL A 222 -11.35 -15.63 9.67
N ASP A 223 -12.02 -15.17 10.73
CA ASP A 223 -13.42 -15.55 10.98
C ASP A 223 -14.34 -15.07 9.85
N MET A 224 -14.15 -13.84 9.37
CA MET A 224 -14.89 -13.25 8.24
C MET A 224 -14.67 -14.04 6.93
N ILE A 225 -13.43 -14.43 6.63
CA ILE A 225 -13.09 -15.19 5.42
C ILE A 225 -13.63 -16.61 5.51
N ASN A 226 -13.56 -17.25 6.68
CA ASN A 226 -14.10 -18.60 6.90
C ASN A 226 -15.63 -18.65 6.74
N ALA A 227 -16.33 -17.58 7.11
CA ALA A 227 -17.79 -17.47 6.92
C ALA A 227 -18.21 -17.49 5.44
N GLU A 228 -17.28 -17.24 4.51
CA GLU A 228 -17.55 -17.36 3.08
C GLU A 228 -17.63 -18.78 2.58
N HIS A 229 -17.13 -19.78 3.31
CA HIS A 229 -17.09 -21.18 2.89
C HIS A 229 -16.51 -21.34 1.48
N ALA A 230 -15.31 -20.80 1.26
CA ALA A 230 -14.63 -20.85 -0.02
C ALA A 230 -14.08 -22.23 -0.35
N ASP A 231 -13.99 -22.57 -1.63
CA ASP A 231 -13.25 -23.74 -2.10
C ASP A 231 -11.74 -23.48 -2.12
N LEU A 232 -11.36 -22.20 -2.23
CA LEU A 232 -9.96 -21.75 -2.37
C LEU A 232 -9.80 -20.31 -1.87
N ILE A 233 -8.67 -20.02 -1.25
CA ILE A 233 -8.28 -18.67 -0.81
C ILE A 233 -7.01 -18.25 -1.52
N LEU A 234 -6.98 -17.03 -2.07
CA LEU A 234 -5.86 -16.44 -2.78
C LEU A 234 -5.39 -15.17 -2.10
N ILE A 235 -4.07 -15.02 -1.92
CA ILE A 235 -3.46 -13.82 -1.35
C ILE A 235 -2.42 -13.27 -2.34
N ALA A 236 -2.69 -12.08 -2.87
CA ALA A 236 -1.84 -11.45 -3.88
C ALA A 236 -0.78 -10.52 -3.26
N GLY A 237 0.06 -11.04 -2.35
CA GLY A 237 1.22 -10.36 -1.77
C GLY A 237 0.91 -9.36 -0.65
N ASP A 238 1.97 -8.79 -0.09
CA ASP A 238 1.98 -7.83 1.02
C ASP A 238 1.15 -8.31 2.22
N MET A 239 1.35 -9.58 2.60
CA MET A 239 0.76 -10.14 3.81
C MET A 239 1.45 -9.60 5.07
N ILE A 240 2.76 -9.37 4.99
CA ILE A 240 3.60 -8.85 6.06
C ILE A 240 3.88 -7.37 5.80
N ASP A 241 3.96 -6.55 6.84
CA ASP A 241 4.31 -5.14 6.68
C ASP A 241 5.85 -4.95 6.64
N ILE A 242 6.46 -4.27 7.60
CA ILE A 242 7.89 -3.94 7.59
C ILE A 242 8.72 -4.79 8.57
N SER A 243 8.10 -5.46 9.54
CA SER A 243 8.79 -6.21 10.60
C SER A 243 8.11 -7.53 10.89
N MET A 244 8.91 -8.60 10.96
CA MET A 244 8.46 -9.93 11.37
C MET A 244 8.18 -10.04 12.88
N ARG A 245 8.70 -9.10 13.69
CA ARG A 245 8.65 -9.18 15.14
C ARG A 245 7.23 -9.32 15.69
N PRO A 246 6.25 -8.45 15.33
CA PRO A 246 4.88 -8.60 15.84
C PRO A 246 4.23 -9.93 15.47
N LEU A 247 4.53 -10.45 14.28
CA LEU A 247 3.98 -11.71 13.79
C LEU A 247 4.48 -12.90 14.61
N ILE A 248 5.76 -12.88 14.98
CA ILE A 248 6.40 -13.93 15.78
C ILE A 248 5.96 -13.84 17.24
N GLU A 249 6.05 -12.65 17.87
CA GLU A 249 5.72 -12.47 19.28
C GLU A 249 4.24 -12.77 19.57
N GLU A 250 3.34 -12.48 18.65
CA GLU A 250 1.91 -12.77 18.80
C GLU A 250 1.48 -14.11 18.18
N ASN A 251 2.40 -14.91 17.65
CA ASN A 251 2.12 -16.18 16.98
C ASN A 251 0.98 -16.08 15.94
N MET A 252 1.09 -15.09 15.03
CA MET A 252 0.03 -14.82 14.04
C MET A 252 -0.12 -15.97 13.03
N ALA A 253 0.92 -16.78 12.81
CA ALA A 253 0.82 -17.97 11.96
C ALA A 253 -0.26 -18.93 12.46
N SER A 254 -0.47 -19.05 13.77
CA SER A 254 -1.53 -19.91 14.32
C SER A 254 -2.95 -19.42 13.96
N GLU A 255 -3.14 -18.11 13.79
CA GLU A 255 -4.43 -17.58 13.33
C GLU A 255 -4.68 -17.87 11.86
N LEU A 256 -3.65 -17.73 11.01
CA LEU A 256 -3.77 -18.05 9.58
C LEU A 256 -4.05 -19.53 9.33
N ARG A 257 -3.51 -20.43 10.17
CA ARG A 257 -3.85 -21.86 10.10
C ARG A 257 -5.32 -22.19 10.36
N ARG A 258 -6.10 -21.26 10.91
CA ARG A 258 -7.54 -21.41 11.10
C ARG A 258 -8.35 -21.22 9.81
N LEU A 259 -7.74 -20.74 8.73
CA LEU A 259 -8.39 -20.67 7.42
C LEU A 259 -8.82 -22.08 6.99
N ASN A 260 -10.08 -22.24 6.63
CA ASN A 260 -10.73 -23.54 6.42
C ASN A 260 -10.72 -24.01 4.95
N ALA A 261 -9.97 -23.36 4.08
CA ALA A 261 -9.77 -23.75 2.68
C ALA A 261 -8.27 -23.70 2.33
N PRO A 262 -7.82 -24.40 1.28
CA PRO A 262 -6.44 -24.25 0.77
C PRO A 262 -6.11 -22.79 0.46
N VAL A 263 -4.92 -22.34 0.89
CA VAL A 263 -4.46 -20.96 0.69
C VAL A 263 -3.24 -20.95 -0.20
N TYR A 264 -3.32 -20.21 -1.31
CA TYR A 264 -2.16 -19.93 -2.17
C TYR A 264 -1.85 -18.44 -2.12
N ALA A 265 -0.57 -18.11 -2.05
CA ALA A 265 -0.09 -16.73 -2.00
C ALA A 265 1.10 -16.50 -2.93
N CYS A 266 1.30 -15.27 -3.38
CA CYS A 266 2.58 -14.80 -3.93
C CYS A 266 3.23 -13.79 -2.97
N LEU A 267 4.49 -13.45 -3.21
CA LEU A 267 5.16 -12.37 -2.49
C LEU A 267 4.74 -11.01 -3.04
N GLY A 268 4.71 -10.00 -2.17
CA GLY A 268 4.73 -8.60 -2.52
C GLY A 268 6.06 -7.94 -2.17
N ASN A 269 6.16 -6.63 -2.32
CA ASN A 269 7.40 -5.92 -2.01
C ASN A 269 7.67 -5.81 -0.50
N HIS A 270 6.65 -5.83 0.33
CA HIS A 270 6.81 -5.74 1.79
C HIS A 270 7.44 -7.01 2.39
N GLU A 271 7.25 -8.18 1.81
CA GLU A 271 7.98 -9.39 2.22
C GLU A 271 9.49 -9.24 2.03
N TYR A 272 9.93 -8.50 1.01
CA TYR A 272 11.34 -8.17 0.83
C TYR A 272 11.83 -7.14 1.85
N TYR A 273 11.00 -6.18 2.24
CA TYR A 273 11.35 -5.17 3.26
C TYR A 273 11.43 -5.76 4.67
N SER A 274 10.56 -6.73 4.99
CA SER A 274 10.52 -7.40 6.28
C SER A 274 11.58 -8.48 6.45
N GLY A 275 12.20 -8.93 5.34
CA GLY A 275 13.19 -10.00 5.30
C GLY A 275 12.62 -11.27 4.64
N GLU A 276 12.86 -11.39 3.34
CA GLU A 276 12.26 -12.42 2.48
C GLU A 276 12.44 -13.86 2.99
N PRO A 277 13.60 -14.32 3.50
CA PRO A 277 13.73 -15.69 4.03
C PRO A 277 12.84 -15.97 5.25
N GLN A 278 12.72 -14.99 6.15
CA GLN A 278 11.85 -15.09 7.32
C GLN A 278 10.37 -15.06 6.92
N ALA A 279 10.02 -14.25 5.91
CA ALA A 279 8.70 -14.22 5.36
C ALA A 279 8.30 -15.59 4.77
N GLN A 280 9.16 -16.23 3.97
CA GLN A 280 8.89 -17.57 3.44
C GLN A 280 8.66 -18.60 4.55
N LYS A 281 9.47 -18.54 5.61
CA LYS A 281 9.26 -19.41 6.78
C LYS A 281 7.91 -19.17 7.42
N PHE A 282 7.50 -17.91 7.56
CA PHE A 282 6.20 -17.56 8.14
C PHE A 282 5.03 -18.09 7.31
N PHE A 283 5.09 -18.02 5.97
CA PHE A 283 4.07 -18.63 5.09
C PHE A 283 3.97 -20.15 5.34
N ALA A 284 5.09 -20.83 5.43
CA ALA A 284 5.12 -22.27 5.73
C ALA A 284 4.55 -22.57 7.12
N ASP A 285 4.98 -21.81 8.14
CA ASP A 285 4.45 -21.94 9.51
C ASP A 285 2.95 -21.64 9.61
N ALA A 286 2.41 -20.81 8.71
CA ALA A 286 1.00 -20.49 8.60
C ALA A 286 0.18 -21.50 7.79
N GLY A 287 0.82 -22.54 7.21
CA GLY A 287 0.14 -23.52 6.35
C GLY A 287 -0.28 -22.96 4.99
N ILE A 288 0.35 -21.87 4.54
CA ILE A 288 0.05 -21.22 3.27
C ILE A 288 1.04 -21.71 2.21
N THR A 289 0.53 -22.15 1.08
CA THR A 289 1.35 -22.53 -0.07
C THR A 289 1.84 -21.27 -0.79
N LEU A 290 3.08 -20.89 -0.54
CA LEU A 290 3.73 -19.78 -1.23
C LEU A 290 4.14 -20.19 -2.64
N LEU A 291 3.64 -19.49 -3.63
CA LEU A 291 4.01 -19.64 -5.04
C LEU A 291 4.97 -18.52 -5.43
N ARG A 292 6.22 -18.92 -5.70
CA ARG A 292 7.29 -18.02 -6.11
C ARG A 292 7.85 -18.45 -7.45
N ASP A 293 7.49 -17.76 -8.52
CA ASP A 293 7.76 -18.17 -9.90
C ASP A 293 7.41 -19.64 -10.14
N SER A 294 6.31 -20.08 -9.54
CA SER A 294 5.86 -21.47 -9.51
C SER A 294 4.34 -21.54 -9.62
N MET A 295 3.81 -22.75 -9.70
CA MET A 295 2.38 -23.00 -9.83
C MET A 295 1.95 -24.21 -9.01
N ALA A 296 0.68 -24.19 -8.62
CA ALA A 296 -0.02 -25.32 -8.04
C ALA A 296 -1.38 -25.47 -8.72
N CYS A 297 -1.80 -26.72 -8.95
CA CYS A 297 -3.08 -27.02 -9.56
C CYS A 297 -4.00 -27.66 -8.54
N ALA A 298 -5.23 -27.12 -8.42
CA ALA A 298 -6.30 -27.63 -7.59
C ALA A 298 -7.52 -27.93 -8.48
N GLY A 299 -7.76 -29.20 -8.75
CA GLY A 299 -8.82 -29.64 -9.69
C GLY A 299 -8.60 -29.04 -11.10
N GLN A 300 -9.59 -28.30 -11.58
CA GLN A 300 -9.53 -27.64 -12.90
C GLN A 300 -8.94 -26.24 -12.88
N LEU A 301 -8.45 -25.78 -11.72
CA LEU A 301 -7.75 -24.51 -11.57
C LEU A 301 -6.24 -24.72 -11.55
N CYS A 302 -5.48 -23.81 -12.14
CA CYS A 302 -4.04 -23.71 -12.00
C CYS A 302 -3.70 -22.31 -11.49
N VAL A 303 -3.20 -22.23 -10.26
CA VAL A 303 -2.77 -20.97 -9.65
C VAL A 303 -1.27 -20.81 -9.88
N ILE A 304 -0.89 -19.69 -10.46
CA ILE A 304 0.49 -19.32 -10.75
C ILE A 304 0.84 -18.14 -9.85
N GLY A 305 1.87 -18.27 -9.01
CA GLY A 305 2.41 -17.15 -8.24
C GLY A 305 3.69 -16.64 -8.89
N ARG A 306 3.68 -15.38 -9.27
CA ARG A 306 4.87 -14.70 -9.77
C ARG A 306 5.61 -14.04 -8.60
N ASP A 307 6.95 -14.12 -8.60
CA ASP A 307 7.75 -13.40 -7.62
C ASP A 307 7.58 -11.87 -7.77
N ASP A 308 7.80 -11.11 -6.71
CA ASP A 308 7.64 -9.66 -6.76
C ASP A 308 8.70 -8.99 -7.65
N ARG A 309 8.38 -7.80 -8.13
CA ARG A 309 9.27 -6.99 -8.97
C ARG A 309 10.56 -6.55 -8.27
N THR A 310 10.59 -6.57 -6.95
CA THR A 310 11.80 -6.35 -6.16
C THR A 310 12.89 -7.35 -6.54
N ASN A 311 12.53 -8.58 -6.94
CA ASN A 311 13.44 -9.52 -7.55
C ASN A 311 13.56 -9.27 -9.07
N SER A 312 14.62 -8.60 -9.48
CA SER A 312 14.88 -8.34 -10.91
C SER A 312 15.07 -9.60 -11.76
N ARG A 313 15.32 -10.77 -11.14
CA ARG A 313 15.51 -12.08 -11.80
C ARG A 313 14.24 -12.91 -11.85
N ARG A 314 13.09 -12.36 -11.44
CA ARG A 314 11.80 -13.07 -11.51
C ARG A 314 11.45 -13.50 -12.94
N ARG A 315 10.81 -14.63 -13.07
CA ARG A 315 10.40 -15.17 -14.37
C ARG A 315 9.36 -14.29 -15.04
N SER A 316 9.38 -14.29 -16.38
CA SER A 316 8.34 -13.64 -17.15
C SER A 316 7.03 -14.46 -17.08
N VAL A 317 5.89 -13.78 -17.25
CA VAL A 317 4.57 -14.44 -17.29
C VAL A 317 4.54 -15.49 -18.42
N ALA A 318 5.15 -15.19 -19.58
CA ALA A 318 5.22 -16.13 -20.69
C ALA A 318 6.00 -17.41 -20.36
N GLU A 319 7.07 -17.32 -19.57
CA GLU A 319 7.82 -18.50 -19.11
C GLU A 319 7.02 -19.35 -18.13
N LEU A 320 6.28 -18.73 -17.24
CA LEU A 320 5.42 -19.43 -16.28
C LEU A 320 4.26 -20.13 -17.03
N MET A 321 3.61 -19.44 -17.96
CA MET A 321 2.49 -19.97 -18.74
C MET A 321 2.89 -21.10 -19.71
N ARG A 322 4.16 -21.17 -20.15
CA ARG A 322 4.64 -22.32 -20.96
C ARG A 322 4.59 -23.64 -20.19
N ARG A 323 4.62 -23.60 -18.86
CA ARG A 323 4.56 -24.78 -17.98
C ARG A 323 3.13 -25.10 -17.54
N ALA A 324 2.21 -24.18 -17.72
CA ALA A 324 0.82 -24.34 -17.30
C ALA A 324 0.04 -25.21 -18.27
N ASP A 325 -0.82 -26.06 -17.74
CA ASP A 325 -1.81 -26.80 -18.50
C ASP A 325 -2.90 -25.85 -18.99
N LYS A 326 -2.89 -25.52 -20.27
CA LYS A 326 -3.82 -24.57 -20.89
C LYS A 326 -5.27 -25.04 -20.93
N SER A 327 -5.53 -26.33 -20.70
CA SER A 327 -6.90 -26.85 -20.56
C SER A 327 -7.56 -26.43 -19.26
N ARG A 328 -6.75 -26.08 -18.23
CA ARG A 328 -7.22 -25.62 -16.93
C ARG A 328 -7.41 -24.11 -16.90
N TYR A 329 -8.31 -23.64 -16.05
CA TYR A 329 -8.48 -22.21 -15.78
C TYR A 329 -7.27 -21.67 -15.00
N THR A 330 -6.54 -20.73 -15.58
CA THR A 330 -5.29 -20.21 -15.02
C THR A 330 -5.53 -18.90 -14.29
N ILE A 331 -5.08 -18.85 -13.03
CA ILE A 331 -5.10 -17.67 -12.17
C ILE A 331 -3.66 -17.24 -11.92
N LEU A 332 -3.30 -16.02 -12.31
CA LEU A 332 -2.01 -15.42 -12.00
C LEU A 332 -2.12 -14.51 -10.77
N LEU A 333 -1.30 -14.77 -9.77
CA LEU A 333 -1.03 -13.86 -8.67
C LEU A 333 0.24 -13.07 -9.01
N ASP A 334 0.12 -11.79 -9.31
CA ASP A 334 1.24 -10.85 -9.53
C ASP A 334 0.93 -9.58 -8.74
N HIS A 335 1.61 -9.39 -7.63
CA HIS A 335 1.24 -8.38 -6.64
C HIS A 335 1.10 -6.98 -7.22
N GLN A 336 2.09 -6.54 -8.01
CA GLN A 336 2.11 -5.19 -8.58
C GLN A 336 1.46 -5.15 -9.98
N PRO A 337 0.40 -4.36 -10.23
CA PRO A 337 -0.38 -4.37 -11.46
C PRO A 337 0.29 -3.59 -12.61
N TYR A 338 1.55 -3.91 -12.90
CA TYR A 338 2.27 -3.33 -14.03
C TYR A 338 2.29 -4.26 -15.24
N HIS A 339 2.26 -3.69 -16.44
CA HIS A 339 2.36 -4.45 -17.69
C HIS A 339 1.30 -5.55 -17.80
N LEU A 340 0.04 -5.20 -17.57
CA LEU A 340 -1.09 -6.14 -17.63
C LEU A 340 -1.23 -6.80 -19.02
N ASP A 341 -0.76 -6.14 -20.07
CA ASP A 341 -0.64 -6.69 -21.43
C ASP A 341 0.17 -7.99 -21.50
N ARG A 342 1.07 -8.25 -20.55
CA ARG A 342 1.88 -9.48 -20.54
C ARG A 342 1.08 -10.71 -20.16
N ALA A 343 0.13 -10.58 -19.25
CA ALA A 343 -0.76 -11.67 -18.87
C ALA A 343 -1.72 -12.01 -20.03
N GLU A 344 -2.29 -11.00 -20.67
CA GLU A 344 -3.11 -11.16 -21.88
C GLU A 344 -2.35 -11.91 -22.98
N ARG A 345 -1.18 -11.41 -23.36
CA ARG A 345 -0.35 -12.05 -24.41
C ARG A 345 0.07 -13.47 -24.08
N ALA A 346 0.22 -13.80 -22.80
CA ALA A 346 0.57 -15.13 -22.34
C ALA A 346 -0.64 -16.08 -22.27
N GLY A 347 -1.87 -15.57 -22.39
CA GLY A 347 -3.11 -16.35 -22.34
C GLY A 347 -3.53 -16.74 -20.92
N VAL A 348 -3.28 -15.87 -19.94
CA VAL A 348 -3.80 -16.00 -18.58
C VAL A 348 -5.30 -15.74 -18.59
N ASP A 349 -6.11 -16.56 -17.89
CA ASP A 349 -7.56 -16.34 -17.84
C ASP A 349 -7.92 -15.22 -16.85
N PHE A 350 -7.27 -15.20 -15.67
CA PHE A 350 -7.52 -14.20 -14.64
C PHE A 350 -6.22 -13.79 -13.93
N GLN A 351 -6.03 -12.49 -13.69
CA GLN A 351 -4.94 -12.00 -12.84
C GLN A 351 -5.50 -11.25 -11.63
N LEU A 352 -4.98 -11.61 -10.44
CA LEU A 352 -5.20 -10.89 -9.19
C LEU A 352 -3.93 -10.11 -8.81
N SER A 353 -4.11 -8.83 -8.50
CA SER A 353 -3.07 -7.93 -8.03
C SER A 353 -3.55 -7.10 -6.82
N GLY A 354 -2.62 -6.47 -6.13
CA GLY A 354 -2.83 -5.54 -5.01
C GLY A 354 -1.96 -4.30 -5.15
N HIS A 355 -1.17 -3.98 -4.10
CA HIS A 355 -0.12 -2.97 -4.07
C HIS A 355 -0.57 -1.51 -4.11
N THR A 356 -1.53 -1.17 -4.92
CA THR A 356 -1.90 0.23 -5.18
C THR A 356 -2.64 0.88 -4.03
N HIS A 357 -3.32 0.08 -3.20
CA HIS A 357 -4.29 0.53 -2.19
C HIS A 357 -5.31 1.57 -2.73
N ARG A 358 -5.38 1.74 -4.06
CA ARG A 358 -6.03 2.86 -4.71
C ARG A 358 -5.59 4.22 -4.12
N GLY A 359 -4.29 4.35 -3.77
CA GLY A 359 -3.73 5.53 -3.12
C GLY A 359 -4.17 5.76 -1.69
N GLN A 360 -5.00 4.88 -1.10
CA GLN A 360 -5.46 4.87 0.31
C GLN A 360 -6.30 6.09 0.72
N LEU A 361 -5.91 7.31 0.35
CA LEU A 361 -6.51 8.59 0.74
C LEU A 361 -6.73 9.48 -0.49
N TRP A 362 -7.86 10.20 -0.52
CA TRP A 362 -8.00 11.33 -1.42
C TRP A 362 -7.06 12.48 -0.96
N PRO A 363 -6.37 13.22 -1.85
CA PRO A 363 -6.40 13.13 -3.31
C PRO A 363 -5.37 12.15 -3.92
N ILE A 364 -4.63 11.40 -3.11
CA ILE A 364 -3.59 10.46 -3.60
C ILE A 364 -4.21 9.42 -4.54
N SER A 365 -5.47 9.02 -4.31
CA SER A 365 -6.21 8.12 -5.19
C SER A 365 -6.25 8.59 -6.65
N TRP A 366 -6.41 9.89 -6.90
CA TRP A 366 -6.38 10.44 -8.26
C TRP A 366 -5.01 10.30 -8.93
N ILE A 367 -3.93 10.43 -8.15
CA ILE A 367 -2.56 10.23 -8.64
C ILE A 367 -2.39 8.75 -9.01
N THR A 368 -2.83 7.84 -8.14
CA THR A 368 -2.77 6.40 -8.38
C THR A 368 -3.56 5.99 -9.62
N ASP A 369 -4.79 6.52 -9.79
CA ASP A 369 -5.62 6.27 -10.96
C ASP A 369 -4.99 6.78 -12.28
N ARG A 370 -4.03 7.71 -12.20
CA ARG A 370 -3.30 8.23 -13.39
C ARG A 370 -2.02 7.44 -13.67
N ILE A 371 -1.44 6.80 -12.67
CA ILE A 371 -0.17 6.07 -12.79
C ILE A 371 -0.39 4.67 -13.36
N TYR A 372 -1.44 3.98 -12.89
CA TYR A 372 -1.68 2.58 -13.25
C TYR A 372 -2.70 2.46 -14.38
N GLU A 373 -2.50 1.50 -15.29
CA GLU A 373 -3.47 1.13 -16.33
C GLU A 373 -4.80 0.67 -15.71
N CYS A 374 -4.72 -0.10 -14.61
CA CYS A 374 -5.81 -0.41 -13.71
C CYS A 374 -5.29 -0.24 -12.28
N SER A 375 -5.79 0.75 -11.56
CA SER A 375 -5.39 1.03 -10.19
C SER A 375 -6.24 0.28 -9.18
N TYR A 376 -7.47 -0.12 -9.54
CA TYR A 376 -8.46 -0.69 -8.64
C TYR A 376 -9.64 -1.33 -9.37
N GLY A 377 -10.15 -2.41 -8.80
CA GLY A 377 -11.40 -3.05 -9.22
C GLY A 377 -11.24 -4.02 -10.38
N PRO A 378 -12.38 -4.48 -10.94
CA PRO A 378 -12.39 -5.40 -12.07
C PRO A 378 -12.01 -4.67 -13.36
N TRP A 379 -11.25 -5.37 -14.18
CA TRP A 379 -10.84 -4.88 -15.49
C TRP A 379 -10.69 -6.03 -16.48
N GLN A 380 -10.76 -5.75 -17.76
CA GLN A 380 -10.62 -6.76 -18.81
C GLN A 380 -9.77 -6.23 -19.96
N ARG A 381 -8.89 -7.07 -20.46
CA ARG A 381 -8.09 -6.82 -21.65
C ARG A 381 -8.04 -8.10 -22.51
N GLY A 382 -8.54 -8.02 -23.74
CA GLY A 382 -8.73 -9.20 -24.55
C GLY A 382 -9.57 -10.26 -23.83
N ASN A 383 -9.05 -11.47 -23.75
CA ASN A 383 -9.69 -12.59 -23.07
C ASN A 383 -9.29 -12.72 -21.58
N THR A 384 -8.35 -11.91 -21.10
CA THR A 384 -7.89 -11.94 -19.71
C THR A 384 -8.73 -11.01 -18.84
N GLN A 385 -9.25 -11.53 -17.76
CA GLN A 385 -9.93 -10.77 -16.72
C GLN A 385 -8.92 -10.41 -15.62
N TYR A 386 -9.12 -9.26 -14.97
CA TYR A 386 -8.24 -8.76 -13.92
C TYR A 386 -9.06 -8.28 -12.73
N TYR A 387 -8.44 -8.33 -11.58
CA TYR A 387 -8.89 -7.59 -10.41
C TYR A 387 -7.69 -7.00 -9.69
N VAL A 388 -7.69 -5.70 -9.49
CA VAL A 388 -6.70 -5.02 -8.65
C VAL A 388 -7.38 -4.64 -7.34
N SER A 389 -6.96 -5.30 -6.26
CA SER A 389 -7.53 -5.05 -4.94
C SER A 389 -6.94 -3.80 -4.29
N SER A 390 -7.78 -3.10 -3.53
CA SER A 390 -7.32 -2.00 -2.67
C SER A 390 -6.77 -2.49 -1.33
N GLY A 391 -6.79 -3.79 -1.08
CA GLY A 391 -6.26 -4.43 0.12
C GLY A 391 -7.27 -4.64 1.24
N LEU A 392 -7.13 -5.76 1.95
CA LEU A 392 -7.90 -6.06 3.16
C LEU A 392 -7.38 -5.25 4.35
N GLY A 393 -6.06 -5.18 4.49
CA GLY A 393 -5.34 -4.33 5.43
C GLY A 393 -4.94 -2.99 4.80
N ILE A 394 -3.89 -2.43 5.35
CA ILE A 394 -3.35 -1.13 4.94
C ILE A 394 -1.94 -0.99 5.51
N TRP A 395 -1.07 -0.27 4.84
CA TRP A 395 0.20 0.15 5.42
C TRP A 395 0.08 1.54 6.07
N GLY A 396 0.92 1.83 7.03
CA GLY A 396 0.94 3.15 7.66
C GLY A 396 -0.28 3.42 8.54
N GLY A 397 -0.91 4.59 8.41
CA GLY A 397 -2.04 5.00 9.23
C GLY A 397 -3.35 4.33 8.83
N LYS A 398 -4.13 3.90 9.80
CA LYS A 398 -5.41 3.17 9.62
C LYS A 398 -6.56 4.04 9.14
N PHE A 399 -6.43 4.60 7.92
CA PHE A 399 -7.45 5.47 7.35
C PHE A 399 -7.75 5.12 5.89
N ARG A 400 -9.03 5.12 5.53
CA ARG A 400 -9.55 5.05 4.17
C ARG A 400 -10.44 6.26 3.89
N ILE A 401 -9.97 7.18 3.06
CA ILE A 401 -10.70 8.40 2.72
C ILE A 401 -10.87 8.45 1.20
N GLY A 402 -12.11 8.26 0.74
CA GLY A 402 -12.42 8.12 -0.69
C GLY A 402 -12.02 6.77 -1.31
N THR A 403 -11.59 5.82 -0.48
CA THR A 403 -11.24 4.43 -0.84
C THR A 403 -11.79 3.47 0.20
N CYS A 404 -11.70 2.15 0.00
CA CYS A 404 -12.16 1.15 0.97
C CYS A 404 -11.11 0.07 1.23
N SER A 405 -11.23 -0.63 2.36
CA SER A 405 -10.59 -1.93 2.56
C SER A 405 -11.57 -3.03 2.16
N GLU A 406 -11.06 -4.06 1.45
CA GLU A 406 -11.94 -5.03 0.82
C GLU A 406 -11.38 -6.45 0.79
N TYR A 407 -12.28 -7.39 0.54
CA TYR A 407 -11.96 -8.71 0.01
C TYR A 407 -12.97 -9.07 -1.08
N VAL A 408 -12.56 -9.97 -1.96
CA VAL A 408 -13.34 -10.33 -3.14
C VAL A 408 -13.79 -11.78 -3.08
N VAL A 409 -15.06 -12.01 -3.32
CA VAL A 409 -15.63 -13.36 -3.46
C VAL A 409 -15.94 -13.59 -4.93
N ALA A 410 -15.12 -14.39 -5.58
CA ALA A 410 -15.30 -14.75 -6.97
C ALA A 410 -16.01 -16.10 -7.11
N THR A 411 -16.92 -16.20 -8.07
CA THR A 411 -17.44 -17.49 -8.51
C THR A 411 -16.97 -17.73 -9.94
N ILE A 412 -16.17 -18.77 -10.13
CA ILE A 412 -15.67 -19.19 -11.44
C ILE A 412 -16.60 -20.27 -11.98
N LYS A 413 -17.16 -20.08 -13.18
CA LYS A 413 -18.08 -21.04 -13.80
C LYS A 413 -17.81 -21.18 -15.31
N GLY A 414 -17.98 -22.39 -15.82
CA GLY A 414 -18.01 -22.65 -17.26
C GLY A 414 -19.18 -21.91 -17.93
N ARG A 415 -18.99 -21.41 -19.14
CA ARG A 415 -20.11 -20.98 -19.99
C ARG A 415 -20.98 -22.21 -20.28
N LYS A 416 -22.31 -22.05 -20.18
CA LYS A 416 -23.27 -23.11 -20.52
C LYS A 416 -23.29 -23.32 -22.04
#